data_61671dca0928116c7fb02aedcc934c26
#
_entry.id   61671dca0928116c7fb02aedcc934c26
#
_cell.length_a   1.000
_cell.length_b   1.000
_cell.length_c   1.000
_cell.angle_alpha   90.00
_cell.angle_beta   90.00
_cell.angle_gamma   90.00
#
_symmetry.space_group_name_H-M   'P 1'
#
loop_
_entity.id
_entity.type
_entity.pdbx_description
1 polymer ?
#
loop_
_entity_poly.entity_id
_entity_poly.type
_entity_poly.pdbx_seq_one_letter_code
_entity_poly.pdbx_strand_id
1 'polypeptide(L)'
;MAEATERETGVRRPRSNWVPLGVAAGAVVLLGAGWPLLNAVTPSSQALASDDTVDLGSGGDYAASLDLPQDGWNVDTTKTMAGQQYVFTRGPVELDLVSIQPPGGMEATPEDLWSGMETTSRVDDASAQLGEPEAATTQDGTRGLVGDLRTQDRTERAAVFPSPDGNFAVKMTLGGENATGADLASVEDVVEAVSFEHQEGS
;
A
#
# COMPACT_ATOMS: atom_id res chain seq x y z
N MET A 1 -37.46 -85.65 -6.83
CA MET A 1 -37.10 -84.70 -5.82
C MET A 1 -36.12 -83.73 -6.47
N ALA A 2 -36.60 -82.54 -6.90
CA ALA A 2 -35.81 -81.52 -7.54
C ALA A 2 -36.04 -80.25 -6.77
N GLU A 3 -35.01 -79.79 -6.08
CA GLU A 3 -35.00 -78.60 -5.26
C GLU A 3 -34.64 -77.39 -6.14
N ALA A 4 -35.58 -76.49 -6.29
CA ALA A 4 -35.40 -75.28 -7.06
C ALA A 4 -34.71 -74.22 -6.19
N THR A 5 -33.50 -73.87 -6.61
CA THR A 5 -32.72 -72.76 -5.99
C THR A 5 -33.19 -71.44 -6.60
N GLU A 6 -33.96 -70.67 -5.86
CA GLU A 6 -34.32 -69.27 -6.19
C GLU A 6 -33.07 -68.39 -6.02
N ARG A 7 -32.64 -67.82 -7.16
CA ARG A 7 -31.63 -66.75 -7.19
C ARG A 7 -32.32 -65.41 -6.98
N GLU A 8 -32.18 -64.84 -5.79
CA GLU A 8 -32.54 -63.46 -5.51
C GLU A 8 -31.59 -62.51 -6.25
N THR A 9 -32.09 -61.88 -7.33
CA THR A 9 -31.42 -60.81 -8.05
C THR A 9 -31.62 -59.50 -7.25
N GLY A 10 -30.63 -59.18 -6.42
CA GLY A 10 -30.58 -57.90 -5.72
C GLY A 10 -30.39 -56.75 -6.71
N VAL A 11 -31.45 -55.99 -6.95
CA VAL A 11 -31.43 -54.74 -7.72
C VAL A 11 -30.59 -53.70 -6.94
N ARG A 12 -29.33 -53.50 -7.35
CA ARG A 12 -28.52 -52.41 -6.87
C ARG A 12 -29.12 -51.09 -7.39
N ARG A 13 -29.75 -50.30 -6.52
CA ARG A 13 -30.16 -48.94 -6.78
C ARG A 13 -28.93 -48.12 -7.12
N PRO A 14 -28.88 -47.34 -8.25
CA PRO A 14 -27.80 -46.48 -8.58
C PRO A 14 -27.69 -45.41 -7.51
N ARG A 15 -26.55 -45.35 -6.81
CA ARG A 15 -26.26 -44.26 -5.89
C ARG A 15 -26.21 -42.97 -6.72
N SER A 16 -27.12 -42.07 -6.41
CA SER A 16 -27.24 -40.75 -7.03
C SER A 16 -25.91 -40.00 -6.89
N ASN A 17 -25.19 -39.84 -8.00
CA ASN A 17 -23.93 -39.04 -8.08
C ASN A 17 -24.20 -37.54 -8.06
N TRP A 18 -25.37 -37.10 -7.65
CA TRP A 18 -25.79 -35.69 -7.62
C TRP A 18 -25.21 -34.92 -6.43
N VAL A 19 -24.84 -35.61 -5.34
CA VAL A 19 -24.28 -34.98 -4.14
C VAL A 19 -22.95 -34.30 -4.43
N PRO A 20 -21.95 -34.94 -5.09
CA PRO A 20 -20.70 -34.25 -5.40
C PRO A 20 -20.90 -33.11 -6.44
N LEU A 21 -21.86 -33.25 -7.37
CA LEU A 21 -22.18 -32.18 -8.32
C LEU A 21 -22.83 -30.96 -7.62
N GLY A 22 -23.71 -31.19 -6.67
CA GLY A 22 -24.33 -30.13 -5.86
C GLY A 22 -23.32 -29.39 -4.99
N VAL A 23 -22.35 -30.10 -4.40
CA VAL A 23 -21.26 -29.51 -3.62
C VAL A 23 -20.33 -28.66 -4.49
N ALA A 24 -19.97 -29.18 -5.68
CA ALA A 24 -19.12 -28.43 -6.63
C ALA A 24 -19.84 -27.17 -7.14
N ALA A 25 -21.13 -27.28 -7.51
CA ALA A 25 -21.90 -26.11 -7.94
C ALA A 25 -22.08 -25.08 -6.82
N GLY A 26 -22.31 -25.51 -5.57
CA GLY A 26 -22.38 -24.65 -4.41
C GLY A 26 -21.08 -23.92 -4.12
N ALA A 27 -19.94 -24.60 -4.26
CA ALA A 27 -18.60 -23.98 -4.13
C ALA A 27 -18.35 -22.92 -5.21
N VAL A 28 -18.71 -23.18 -6.47
CA VAL A 28 -18.57 -22.20 -7.57
C VAL A 28 -19.45 -20.98 -7.34
N VAL A 29 -20.68 -21.16 -6.86
CA VAL A 29 -21.58 -20.02 -6.54
C VAL A 29 -21.05 -19.24 -5.34
N LEU A 30 -20.54 -19.89 -4.29
CA LEU A 30 -19.91 -19.22 -3.15
C LEU A 30 -18.66 -18.45 -3.54
N LEU A 31 -17.81 -18.99 -4.39
CA LEU A 31 -16.61 -18.31 -4.86
C LEU A 31 -16.93 -17.23 -5.90
N GLY A 32 -17.89 -17.46 -6.80
CA GLY A 32 -18.24 -16.52 -7.86
C GLY A 32 -19.12 -15.35 -7.43
N ALA A 33 -20.05 -15.58 -6.49
CA ALA A 33 -20.95 -14.55 -6.00
C ALA A 33 -20.63 -14.08 -4.59
N GLY A 34 -20.07 -14.94 -3.74
CA GLY A 34 -19.72 -14.62 -2.37
C GLY A 34 -18.53 -13.69 -2.28
N TRP A 35 -17.51 -13.85 -3.14
CA TRP A 35 -16.35 -13.00 -3.17
C TRP A 35 -16.64 -11.54 -3.55
N PRO A 36 -17.40 -11.23 -4.62
CA PRO A 36 -17.81 -9.86 -4.92
C PRO A 36 -18.67 -9.23 -3.82
N LEU A 37 -19.54 -10.03 -3.17
CA LEU A 37 -20.36 -9.54 -2.05
C LEU A 37 -19.51 -9.22 -0.82
N LEU A 38 -18.52 -10.03 -0.48
CA LEU A 38 -17.57 -9.75 0.59
C LEU A 38 -16.76 -8.49 0.29
N ASN A 39 -16.28 -8.35 -0.94
CA ASN A 39 -15.52 -7.18 -1.36
C ASN A 39 -16.38 -5.89 -1.36
N ALA A 40 -17.68 -5.99 -1.63
CA ALA A 40 -18.60 -4.85 -1.59
C ALA A 40 -18.96 -4.39 -0.16
N VAL A 41 -18.78 -5.25 0.85
CA VAL A 41 -19.04 -4.93 2.28
C VAL A 41 -17.73 -4.58 3.03
N THR A 42 -16.57 -4.84 2.44
CA THR A 42 -15.28 -4.43 3.04
C THR A 42 -15.06 -2.96 2.70
N PRO A 43 -14.97 -2.07 3.67
CA PRO A 43 -14.71 -0.66 3.39
C PRO A 43 -13.35 -0.53 2.68
N SER A 44 -13.33 0.15 1.54
CA SER A 44 -12.10 0.44 0.78
C SER A 44 -11.22 1.48 1.47
N SER A 45 -11.76 2.17 2.49
CA SER A 45 -11.07 3.17 3.27
C SER A 45 -11.36 3.01 4.76
N GLN A 46 -10.36 3.24 5.58
CA GLN A 46 -10.47 3.25 7.05
C GLN A 46 -10.02 4.62 7.55
N ALA A 47 -10.89 5.29 8.32
CA ALA A 47 -10.53 6.54 8.96
C ALA A 47 -9.42 6.33 10.00
N LEU A 48 -8.44 7.22 10.00
CA LEU A 48 -7.40 7.29 11.01
C LEU A 48 -7.81 8.29 12.09
N ALA A 49 -7.53 7.95 13.34
CA ALA A 49 -7.60 8.93 14.42
C ALA A 49 -6.37 9.85 14.36
N SER A 50 -6.49 11.08 14.85
CA SER A 50 -5.41 12.09 14.85
C SER A 50 -4.20 11.73 15.71
N ASP A 51 -4.32 10.70 16.54
CA ASP A 51 -3.27 10.18 17.42
C ASP A 51 -2.73 8.81 16.95
N ASP A 52 -3.20 8.31 15.80
CA ASP A 52 -2.72 7.06 15.23
C ASP A 52 -1.34 7.27 14.58
N THR A 53 -0.32 6.62 15.11
CA THR A 53 0.99 6.48 14.47
C THR A 53 0.98 5.29 13.54
N VAL A 54 1.36 5.50 12.28
CA VAL A 54 1.42 4.44 11.26
C VAL A 54 2.85 3.93 11.15
N ASP A 55 3.06 2.64 11.40
CA ASP A 55 4.34 1.98 11.17
C ASP A 55 4.57 1.79 9.65
N LEU A 56 5.59 2.46 9.11
CA LEU A 56 5.97 2.42 7.70
C LEU A 56 6.94 1.27 7.39
N GLY A 57 7.40 0.55 8.40
CA GLY A 57 8.38 -0.52 8.28
C GLY A 57 9.75 -0.13 8.80
N SER A 58 10.71 -1.04 8.60
CA SER A 58 12.06 -0.89 9.13
C SER A 58 13.12 -1.46 8.20
N GLY A 59 14.35 -0.98 8.36
CA GLY A 59 15.52 -1.49 7.68
C GLY A 59 16.81 -1.01 8.35
N GLY A 60 17.83 -1.87 8.42
CA GLY A 60 19.01 -1.61 9.22
C GLY A 60 18.68 -1.50 10.69
N ASP A 61 19.17 -0.44 11.33
CA ASP A 61 18.96 -0.18 12.76
C ASP A 61 17.78 0.77 13.03
N TYR A 62 16.98 1.11 12.01
CA TYR A 62 15.91 2.11 12.11
C TYR A 62 14.55 1.58 11.67
N ALA A 63 13.50 2.04 12.36
CA ALA A 63 12.10 1.95 11.93
C ALA A 63 11.59 3.33 11.56
N ALA A 64 10.72 3.41 10.55
CA ALA A 64 10.03 4.64 10.21
C ALA A 64 8.58 4.59 10.64
N SER A 65 8.08 5.73 11.09
CA SER A 65 6.67 5.95 11.40
C SER A 65 6.17 7.27 10.80
N LEU A 66 4.86 7.38 10.68
CA LEU A 66 4.17 8.58 10.22
C LEU A 66 3.14 9.00 11.26
N ASP A 67 3.25 10.21 11.74
CA ASP A 67 2.27 10.88 12.58
C ASP A 67 1.54 11.93 11.74
N LEU A 68 0.30 11.63 11.33
CA LEU A 68 -0.47 12.56 10.49
C LEU A 68 -0.90 13.78 11.30
N PRO A 69 -0.43 14.99 10.95
CA PRO A 69 -0.58 16.18 11.79
C PRO A 69 -2.01 16.73 11.84
N GLN A 70 -2.90 16.20 11.04
CA GLN A 70 -4.26 16.72 10.86
C GLN A 70 -5.28 15.58 10.79
N ASP A 71 -6.50 15.87 11.29
CA ASP A 71 -7.65 14.96 11.17
C ASP A 71 -8.15 14.77 9.73
N GLY A 72 -8.92 13.71 9.53
CA GLY A 72 -9.67 13.46 8.30
C GLY A 72 -8.92 12.65 7.25
N TRP A 73 -7.75 12.11 7.61
CA TRP A 73 -7.07 11.13 6.77
C TRP A 73 -7.75 9.76 6.83
N ASN A 74 -7.76 9.08 5.71
CA ASN A 74 -8.24 7.72 5.59
C ASN A 74 -7.17 6.87 4.90
N VAL A 75 -6.94 5.65 5.37
CA VAL A 75 -6.12 4.66 4.67
C VAL A 75 -6.95 4.04 3.54
N ASP A 76 -6.44 4.05 2.32
CA ASP A 76 -6.98 3.22 1.23
C ASP A 76 -6.49 1.78 1.41
N THR A 77 -7.36 0.94 1.98
CA THR A 77 -7.02 -0.46 2.28
C THR A 77 -6.84 -1.33 1.04
N THR A 78 -7.26 -0.85 -0.13
CA THR A 78 -7.13 -1.58 -1.40
C THR A 78 -5.79 -1.35 -2.07
N LYS A 79 -5.17 -0.20 -1.82
CA LYS A 79 -3.87 0.20 -2.38
C LYS A 79 -2.72 0.00 -1.37
N THR A 80 -3.03 -0.12 -0.07
CA THR A 80 -2.02 -0.23 0.99
C THR A 80 -1.50 -1.67 1.12
N MET A 81 -0.19 -1.81 1.19
CA MET A 81 0.55 -3.03 1.54
C MET A 81 1.45 -2.74 2.75
N ALA A 82 1.02 -3.19 3.93
CA ALA A 82 1.69 -2.90 5.18
C ALA A 82 3.21 -3.19 5.13
N GLY A 83 4.02 -2.24 5.59
CA GLY A 83 5.47 -2.31 5.58
C GLY A 83 6.13 -2.07 4.22
N GLN A 84 5.37 -1.79 3.15
CA GLN A 84 5.90 -1.53 1.81
C GLN A 84 5.33 -0.28 1.17
N GLN A 85 4.01 -0.16 1.16
CA GLN A 85 3.31 0.98 0.56
C GLN A 85 2.07 1.32 1.36
N TYR A 86 1.86 2.59 1.60
CA TYR A 86 0.67 3.12 2.22
C TYR A 86 0.07 4.22 1.37
N VAL A 87 -1.23 4.17 1.17
CA VAL A 87 -1.97 5.20 0.45
C VAL A 87 -3.01 5.78 1.39
N PHE A 88 -2.90 7.09 1.63
CA PHE A 88 -3.83 7.85 2.44
C PHE A 88 -4.58 8.86 1.59
N THR A 89 -5.81 9.15 1.95
CA THR A 89 -6.64 10.14 1.26
C THR A 89 -7.23 11.13 2.24
N ARG A 90 -7.26 12.41 1.85
CA ARG A 90 -7.92 13.48 2.58
C ARG A 90 -8.59 14.45 1.60
N GLY A 91 -9.92 14.36 1.48
CA GLY A 91 -10.63 15.08 0.44
C GLY A 91 -10.13 14.70 -0.95
N PRO A 92 -9.68 15.66 -1.78
CA PRO A 92 -9.15 15.40 -3.12
C PRO A 92 -7.66 15.01 -3.10
N VAL A 93 -6.98 15.08 -1.95
CA VAL A 93 -5.55 14.80 -1.82
C VAL A 93 -5.31 13.32 -1.54
N GLU A 94 -4.34 12.76 -2.24
CA GLU A 94 -3.79 11.42 -2.03
C GLU A 94 -2.32 11.55 -1.63
N LEU A 95 -1.92 10.85 -0.56
CA LEU A 95 -0.55 10.70 -0.09
C LEU A 95 -0.15 9.25 -0.29
N ASP A 96 0.83 9.01 -1.14
CA ASP A 96 1.44 7.70 -1.36
C ASP A 96 2.82 7.66 -0.70
N LEU A 97 3.03 6.69 0.19
CA LEU A 97 4.31 6.42 0.83
C LEU A 97 4.80 5.03 0.44
N VAL A 98 6.06 4.98 0.04
CA VAL A 98 6.73 3.72 -0.30
C VAL A 98 7.99 3.58 0.52
N SER A 99 8.08 2.46 1.22
CA SER A 99 9.27 2.04 1.96
C SER A 99 10.30 1.45 1.00
N ILE A 100 11.53 1.93 1.03
CA ILE A 100 12.60 1.52 0.14
C ILE A 100 13.74 0.92 0.96
N GLN A 101 14.20 -0.25 0.55
CA GLN A 101 15.45 -0.83 1.04
C GLN A 101 16.47 -0.80 -0.11
N PRO A 102 17.56 -0.02 0.03
CA PRO A 102 18.61 0.03 -0.99
C PRO A 102 19.22 -1.35 -1.22
N PRO A 103 19.51 -1.72 -2.48
CA PRO A 103 20.03 -3.05 -2.77
C PRO A 103 21.45 -3.24 -2.25
N GLY A 104 21.76 -4.44 -1.74
CA GLY A 104 23.12 -4.86 -1.42
C GLY A 104 23.78 -4.20 -0.21
N GLY A 105 23.02 -3.59 0.70
CA GLY A 105 23.57 -2.92 1.89
C GLY A 105 24.35 -1.64 1.56
N MET A 106 24.04 -1.01 0.43
CA MET A 106 24.55 0.33 0.10
C MET A 106 23.77 1.36 0.93
N GLU A 107 24.50 2.27 1.56
CA GLU A 107 23.91 3.44 2.21
C GLU A 107 23.36 4.39 1.14
N ALA A 108 22.06 4.66 1.17
CA ALA A 108 21.44 5.60 0.25
C ALA A 108 21.54 7.03 0.78
N THR A 109 21.97 7.94 -0.08
CA THR A 109 21.90 9.37 0.20
C THR A 109 20.57 9.96 -0.31
N PRO A 110 20.13 11.13 0.20
CA PRO A 110 18.96 11.80 -0.36
C PRO A 110 19.07 12.05 -1.88
N GLU A 111 20.26 12.37 -2.38
CA GLU A 111 20.54 12.63 -3.79
C GLU A 111 20.42 11.37 -4.65
N ASP A 112 20.91 10.23 -4.15
CA ASP A 112 20.76 8.93 -4.84
C ASP A 112 19.29 8.53 -4.94
N LEU A 113 18.53 8.69 -3.85
CA LEU A 113 17.10 8.41 -3.81
C LEU A 113 16.31 9.33 -4.75
N TRP A 114 16.66 10.62 -4.78
CA TRP A 114 16.03 11.59 -5.68
C TRP A 114 16.26 11.23 -7.16
N SER A 115 17.49 10.93 -7.52
CA SER A 115 17.86 10.47 -8.87
C SER A 115 17.16 9.15 -9.24
N GLY A 116 17.03 8.22 -8.28
CA GLY A 116 16.27 6.99 -8.45
C GLY A 116 14.79 7.26 -8.69
N MET A 117 14.20 8.19 -7.94
CA MET A 117 12.81 8.60 -8.11
C MET A 117 12.56 9.24 -9.47
N GLU A 118 13.48 10.11 -9.95
CA GLU A 118 13.39 10.70 -11.29
C GLU A 118 13.35 9.62 -12.38
N THR A 119 14.17 8.57 -12.22
CA THR A 119 14.21 7.45 -13.16
C THR A 119 12.91 6.63 -13.14
N THR A 120 12.42 6.28 -11.96
CA THR A 120 11.19 5.48 -11.82
C THR A 120 9.96 6.25 -12.26
N SER A 121 9.84 7.54 -11.92
CA SER A 121 8.71 8.36 -12.35
C SER A 121 8.60 8.46 -13.87
N ARG A 122 9.73 8.51 -14.61
CA ARG A 122 9.73 8.50 -16.08
C ARG A 122 9.36 7.13 -16.67
N VAL A 123 9.58 6.06 -15.94
CA VAL A 123 9.15 4.72 -16.38
C VAL A 123 7.63 4.57 -16.24
N ASP A 124 7.07 5.11 -15.15
CA ASP A 124 5.64 5.07 -14.86
C ASP A 124 4.85 6.04 -15.77
N ASP A 125 5.39 7.23 -15.97
CA ASP A 125 4.85 8.25 -16.87
C ASP A 125 6.00 8.95 -17.63
N ALA A 126 6.06 8.74 -18.94
CA ALA A 126 7.10 9.34 -19.79
C ALA A 126 7.07 10.88 -19.81
N SER A 127 5.97 11.52 -19.39
CA SER A 127 5.83 12.96 -19.23
C SER A 127 6.30 13.48 -17.88
N ALA A 128 6.54 12.58 -16.90
CA ALA A 128 6.92 12.95 -15.54
C ALA A 128 8.27 13.69 -15.53
N GLN A 129 8.28 14.81 -14.84
CA GLN A 129 9.44 15.66 -14.62
C GLN A 129 9.54 15.99 -13.14
N LEU A 130 10.60 15.50 -12.53
CA LEU A 130 10.95 15.89 -11.18
C LEU A 130 11.67 17.24 -11.22
N GLY A 131 11.21 18.19 -10.39
CA GLY A 131 11.80 19.52 -10.27
C GLY A 131 13.16 19.52 -9.58
N GLU A 132 13.77 20.67 -9.48
CA GLU A 132 14.99 20.86 -8.68
C GLU A 132 14.65 20.61 -7.21
N PRO A 133 15.40 19.72 -6.51
CA PRO A 133 15.10 19.40 -5.13
C PRO A 133 15.54 20.50 -4.16
N GLU A 134 14.76 20.67 -3.12
CA GLU A 134 15.06 21.51 -1.97
C GLU A 134 15.37 20.63 -0.76
N ALA A 135 16.26 21.08 0.12
CA ALA A 135 16.55 20.36 1.36
C ALA A 135 15.34 20.47 2.30
N ALA A 136 14.91 19.32 2.83
CA ALA A 136 13.88 19.22 3.85
C ALA A 136 14.42 18.50 5.08
N THR A 137 13.73 18.69 6.21
CA THR A 137 14.09 18.03 7.47
C THR A 137 12.81 17.62 8.16
N THR A 138 12.73 16.36 8.55
CA THR A 138 11.61 15.83 9.32
C THR A 138 11.59 16.38 10.75
N GLN A 139 10.50 16.12 11.49
CA GLN A 139 10.37 16.61 12.87
C GLN A 139 11.43 16.03 13.82
N ASP A 140 11.94 14.83 13.57
CA ASP A 140 13.02 14.17 14.32
C ASP A 140 14.43 14.62 13.87
N GLY A 141 14.55 15.51 12.86
CA GLY A 141 15.80 16.06 12.37
C GLY A 141 16.45 15.26 11.23
N THR A 142 15.80 14.25 10.68
CA THR A 142 16.28 13.49 9.54
C THR A 142 16.25 14.34 8.27
N ARG A 143 17.37 14.37 7.54
CA ARG A 143 17.50 15.15 6.32
C ARG A 143 16.99 14.39 5.11
N GLY A 144 16.30 15.08 4.23
CA GLY A 144 15.78 14.58 2.96
C GLY A 144 15.73 15.65 1.90
N LEU A 145 15.08 15.31 0.79
CA LEU A 145 14.84 16.21 -0.34
C LEU A 145 13.34 16.24 -0.63
N VAL A 146 12.86 17.43 -1.03
CA VAL A 146 11.49 17.67 -1.45
C VAL A 146 11.49 18.50 -2.73
N GLY A 147 10.49 18.33 -3.59
CA GLY A 147 10.32 19.13 -4.80
C GLY A 147 9.03 18.82 -5.53
N ASP A 148 8.80 19.47 -6.65
CA ASP A 148 7.63 19.25 -7.48
C ASP A 148 7.84 18.05 -8.39
N LEU A 149 6.83 17.20 -8.50
CA LEU A 149 6.69 16.20 -9.55
C LEU A 149 5.59 16.67 -10.50
N ARG A 150 5.94 16.94 -11.74
CA ARG A 150 5.02 17.41 -12.78
C ARG A 150 4.79 16.30 -13.79
N THR A 151 3.53 16.04 -14.06
CA THR A 151 3.07 15.20 -15.17
C THR A 151 2.31 16.05 -16.18
N GLN A 152 1.79 15.46 -17.25
CA GLN A 152 1.06 16.19 -18.27
C GLN A 152 -0.17 16.91 -17.69
N ASP A 153 -0.84 16.31 -16.71
CA ASP A 153 -2.15 16.74 -16.23
C ASP A 153 -2.15 17.34 -14.82
N ARG A 154 -1.04 17.16 -14.04
CA ARG A 154 -1.02 17.57 -12.63
C ARG A 154 0.39 17.91 -12.12
N THR A 155 0.42 18.66 -11.04
CA THR A 155 1.64 18.88 -10.23
C THR A 155 1.41 18.28 -8.84
N GLU A 156 2.37 17.52 -8.37
CA GLU A 156 2.39 16.84 -7.08
C GLU A 156 3.64 17.30 -6.31
N ARG A 157 3.67 17.10 -5.01
CA ARG A 157 4.90 17.23 -4.20
C ARG A 157 5.50 15.85 -4.03
N ALA A 158 6.80 15.75 -4.19
CA ALA A 158 7.56 14.53 -3.99
C ALA A 158 8.61 14.75 -2.91
N ALA A 159 8.83 13.74 -2.06
CA ALA A 159 9.86 13.79 -1.03
C ALA A 159 10.56 12.44 -0.87
N VAL A 160 11.80 12.46 -0.40
CA VAL A 160 12.57 11.28 -0.03
C VAL A 160 13.35 11.55 1.25
N PHE A 161 13.26 10.62 2.18
CA PHE A 161 13.95 10.66 3.47
C PHE A 161 14.66 9.32 3.70
N PRO A 162 16.00 9.25 3.64
CA PRO A 162 16.74 8.08 4.07
C PRO A 162 16.75 8.01 5.61
N SER A 163 16.79 6.80 6.16
CA SER A 163 17.13 6.60 7.57
C SER A 163 18.53 7.13 7.88
N PRO A 164 18.85 7.46 9.14
CA PRO A 164 20.17 7.98 9.51
C PRO A 164 21.34 7.07 9.14
N ASP A 165 21.13 5.77 9.03
CA ASP A 165 22.13 4.78 8.58
C ASP A 165 22.10 4.51 7.06
N GLY A 166 21.17 5.11 6.32
CA GLY A 166 21.04 4.95 4.86
C GLY A 166 20.57 3.57 4.39
N ASN A 167 20.26 2.63 5.29
CA ASN A 167 19.84 1.26 4.94
C ASN A 167 18.35 1.12 4.65
N PHE A 168 17.59 2.17 4.93
CA PHE A 168 16.17 2.26 4.73
C PHE A 168 15.79 3.67 4.27
N ALA A 169 14.70 3.82 3.54
CA ALA A 169 14.22 5.14 3.14
C ALA A 169 12.71 5.14 2.96
N VAL A 170 12.11 6.32 3.07
CA VAL A 170 10.70 6.57 2.75
C VAL A 170 10.64 7.53 1.57
N LYS A 171 9.96 7.11 0.51
CA LYS A 171 9.53 7.95 -0.60
C LYS A 171 8.09 8.37 -0.37
N MET A 172 7.80 9.64 -0.64
CA MET A 172 6.46 10.20 -0.55
C MET A 172 6.07 10.88 -1.85
N THR A 173 4.79 10.76 -2.21
CA THR A 173 4.19 11.58 -3.26
C THR A 173 2.84 12.11 -2.74
N LEU A 174 2.68 13.41 -2.75
CA LEU A 174 1.47 14.11 -2.31
C LEU A 174 0.83 14.78 -3.52
N GLY A 175 -0.36 14.31 -3.90
CA GLY A 175 -1.04 14.76 -5.10
C GLY A 175 -2.52 14.43 -5.09
N GLY A 176 -3.07 14.12 -6.27
CA GLY A 176 -4.45 13.69 -6.48
C GLY A 176 -5.02 14.24 -7.78
N GLU A 177 -5.86 13.46 -8.45
CA GLU A 177 -6.43 13.84 -9.76
C GLU A 177 -7.21 15.16 -9.73
N ASN A 178 -7.86 15.48 -8.61
CA ASN A 178 -8.67 16.67 -8.44
C ASN A 178 -8.09 17.64 -7.39
N ALA A 179 -6.88 17.39 -6.91
CA ALA A 179 -6.23 18.24 -5.94
C ALA A 179 -5.74 19.55 -6.60
N THR A 180 -6.09 20.66 -5.99
CA THR A 180 -5.58 21.98 -6.38
C THR A 180 -4.31 22.33 -5.60
N GLY A 181 -3.54 23.34 -6.05
CA GLY A 181 -2.39 23.82 -5.29
C GLY A 181 -2.76 24.30 -3.87
N ALA A 182 -3.98 24.80 -3.66
CA ALA A 182 -4.46 25.19 -2.34
C ALA A 182 -4.74 23.96 -1.44
N ASP A 183 -5.24 22.86 -2.03
CA ASP A 183 -5.44 21.62 -1.30
C ASP A 183 -4.10 21.04 -0.85
N LEU A 184 -3.09 20.99 -1.74
CA LEU A 184 -1.75 20.51 -1.43
C LEU A 184 -1.09 21.39 -0.35
N ALA A 185 -1.14 22.71 -0.48
CA ALA A 185 -0.59 23.62 0.51
C ALA A 185 -1.25 23.48 1.90
N SER A 186 -2.50 23.05 1.97
CA SER A 186 -3.21 22.84 3.24
C SER A 186 -2.74 21.62 4.02
N VAL A 187 -1.96 20.73 3.41
CA VAL A 187 -1.46 19.47 3.99
C VAL A 187 0.05 19.29 3.78
N GLU A 188 0.76 20.34 3.40
CA GLU A 188 2.20 20.29 3.08
C GLU A 188 3.06 19.85 4.28
N ASP A 189 2.61 20.15 5.50
CA ASP A 189 3.23 19.75 6.76
C ASP A 189 3.32 18.22 6.94
N VAL A 190 2.50 17.45 6.23
CA VAL A 190 2.56 15.97 6.25
C VAL A 190 3.88 15.43 5.69
N VAL A 191 4.53 16.19 4.81
CA VAL A 191 5.83 15.79 4.23
C VAL A 191 6.92 15.66 5.28
N GLU A 192 6.85 16.45 6.35
CA GLU A 192 7.82 16.43 7.46
C GLU A 192 7.40 15.54 8.62
N ALA A 193 6.22 14.90 8.52
CA ALA A 193 5.62 14.10 9.60
C ALA A 193 6.18 12.66 9.71
N VAL A 194 7.11 12.29 8.84
CA VAL A 194 7.86 11.02 8.96
C VAL A 194 8.91 11.16 10.06
N SER A 195 9.06 10.13 10.87
CA SER A 195 10.13 10.03 11.88
C SER A 195 10.84 8.68 11.79
N PHE A 196 12.11 8.66 12.17
CA PHE A 196 12.94 7.47 12.21
C PHE A 196 13.43 7.22 13.63
N GLU A 197 13.09 6.07 14.19
CA GLU A 197 13.51 5.67 15.52
C GLU A 197 14.52 4.53 15.45
N HIS A 198 15.58 4.63 16.28
CA HIS A 198 16.57 3.56 16.40
C HIS A 198 15.94 2.35 17.08
N GLN A 199 16.00 1.18 16.43
CA GLN A 199 15.55 -0.08 17.02
C GLN A 199 16.65 -0.64 17.91
N GLU A 200 16.46 -0.62 19.22
CA GLU A 200 17.32 -1.37 20.12
C GLU A 200 17.15 -2.86 19.83
N GLY A 201 18.23 -3.52 19.38
CA GLY A 201 18.21 -4.92 18.97
C GLY A 201 17.70 -5.84 20.08
N SER A 202 16.67 -6.63 19.77
CA SER A 202 16.10 -7.68 20.64
C SER A 202 16.97 -8.91 20.67
#